data_97cb187e9cd36f26a0258bbc0957c171
#
_entry.id   97cb187e9cd36f26a0258bbc0957c171
#
_cell.length_a   1.000
_cell.length_b   1.000
_cell.length_c   1.000
_cell.angle_alpha   90.00
_cell.angle_beta   90.00
_cell.angle_gamma   90.00
#
_symmetry.space_group_name_H-M   'P 1'
#
loop_
_entity.id
_entity.type
_entity.pdbx_description
1 polymer ?
#
loop_
_entity_poly.entity_id
_entity_poly.type
_entity_poly.pdbx_seq_one_letter_code
_entity_poly.pdbx_strand_id
1 'polypeptide(L)'
;LSRANLVESAVGNLREVVDAVVRLIDNKVEEDRETSIDEVLQIVKGPDFPTGGVIIGKMGIEEAYRTGRGKIKVRAVTNIEPMENGKHRIIVTELPYMVNKAKLIQKIAELVRDKKIDGITALRDESDRSGMRICIELRRDVNANIILNQLYKHTQLQDTFGVIMLALVDNQPKVLNLYDMLKYYLLHQEEVVTRRTQYDLNKAEERAHILEGLMIALDNIDRVIQIIRGSQNVQIAKEGLMSEFGLSEAQAQAIVDMRLRALTGLEREKLEAELKEPVSYTHLTLPTTPYV
;
A
#
# COMPACT_ATOMS: atom_id res chain seq x y z
N LEU A 1 -10.07 0.01 3.99
CA LEU A 1 -8.77 0.11 4.68
C LEU A 1 -8.21 1.49 4.39
N SER A 2 -8.71 2.51 5.11
CA SER A 2 -8.04 3.79 5.14
C SER A 2 -6.61 3.54 5.58
N ARG A 3 -5.63 3.78 4.69
CA ARG A 3 -4.20 3.89 4.96
C ARG A 3 -3.84 3.32 6.33
N ALA A 4 -4.09 2.01 6.50
CA ALA A 4 -3.66 1.32 7.70
C ALA A 4 -2.17 1.56 7.80
N ASN A 5 -1.73 1.99 8.93
CA ASN A 5 -0.34 2.14 9.30
C ASN A 5 0.35 0.76 9.30
N LEU A 6 0.31 0.08 8.15
CA LEU A 6 1.20 -1.02 7.82
C LEU A 6 2.67 -0.56 7.94
N VAL A 7 2.88 0.76 7.93
CA VAL A 7 4.20 1.40 7.91
C VAL A 7 4.84 1.46 9.29
N GLU A 8 4.11 1.46 10.39
CA GLU A 8 4.72 1.61 11.72
C GLU A 8 5.01 0.31 12.47
N SER A 9 4.33 -0.77 12.15
CA SER A 9 4.50 -2.02 12.91
C SER A 9 5.10 -3.20 12.14
N ALA A 10 5.20 -3.13 10.81
CA ALA A 10 5.85 -4.13 9.99
C ALA A 10 6.46 -3.46 8.75
N VAL A 11 7.60 -2.79 8.93
CA VAL A 11 8.40 -2.30 7.81
C VAL A 11 9.03 -3.51 7.14
N GLY A 12 8.32 -4.09 6.19
CA GLY A 12 8.84 -5.21 5.39
C GLY A 12 9.43 -4.72 4.08
N ASN A 13 10.29 -5.52 3.48
CA ASN A 13 10.76 -5.29 2.12
C ASN A 13 9.57 -5.32 1.17
N LEU A 14 9.33 -4.21 0.45
CA LEU A 14 8.16 -4.07 -0.43
C LEU A 14 8.11 -5.18 -1.49
N ARG A 15 9.25 -5.59 -2.04
CA ARG A 15 9.32 -6.67 -3.04
C ARG A 15 8.87 -7.99 -2.43
N GLU A 16 9.41 -8.37 -1.28
CA GLU A 16 9.03 -9.61 -0.59
C GLU A 16 7.53 -9.64 -0.24
N VAL A 17 6.99 -8.52 0.21
CA VAL A 17 5.54 -8.39 0.53
C VAL A 17 4.68 -8.52 -0.72
N VAL A 18 5.08 -7.89 -1.84
CA VAL A 18 4.37 -8.01 -3.12
C VAL A 18 4.45 -9.45 -3.65
N ASP A 19 5.63 -10.07 -3.61
CA ASP A 19 5.82 -11.46 -4.03
C ASP A 19 4.95 -12.41 -3.21
N ALA A 20 4.79 -12.15 -1.90
CA ALA A 20 3.89 -12.93 -1.05
C ALA A 20 2.42 -12.75 -1.45
N VAL A 21 1.97 -11.53 -1.78
CA VAL A 21 0.60 -11.27 -2.27
C VAL A 21 0.37 -11.97 -3.61
N VAL A 22 1.33 -11.90 -4.54
CA VAL A 22 1.26 -12.61 -5.83
C VAL A 22 1.12 -14.10 -5.58
N ARG A 23 1.90 -14.69 -4.66
CA ARG A 23 1.79 -16.10 -4.30
C ARG A 23 0.42 -16.47 -3.73
N LEU A 24 -0.22 -15.59 -2.95
CA LEU A 24 -1.59 -15.81 -2.47
C LEU A 24 -2.58 -15.86 -3.64
N ILE A 25 -2.41 -14.97 -4.62
CA ILE A 25 -3.27 -14.93 -5.81
C ILE A 25 -3.07 -16.20 -6.65
N ASP A 26 -1.83 -16.56 -6.96
CA ASP A 26 -1.52 -17.73 -7.79
C ASP A 26 -2.07 -19.01 -7.18
N ASN A 27 -1.84 -19.23 -5.88
CA ASN A 27 -2.37 -20.41 -5.17
C ASN A 27 -3.90 -20.46 -5.21
N LYS A 28 -4.58 -19.31 -5.07
CA LYS A 28 -6.03 -19.23 -5.11
C LYS A 28 -6.59 -19.43 -6.51
N VAL A 29 -5.97 -18.83 -7.53
CA VAL A 29 -6.48 -18.79 -8.90
C VAL A 29 -6.05 -20.01 -9.72
N GLU A 30 -4.79 -20.43 -9.59
CA GLU A 30 -4.23 -21.50 -10.41
C GLU A 30 -4.31 -22.88 -9.74
N GLU A 31 -4.12 -22.92 -8.40
CA GLU A 31 -4.06 -24.17 -7.65
C GLU A 31 -5.32 -24.46 -6.80
N ASP A 32 -6.28 -23.52 -6.75
CA ASP A 32 -7.53 -23.59 -5.97
C ASP A 32 -7.29 -24.00 -4.50
N ARG A 33 -6.27 -23.41 -3.89
CA ARG A 33 -5.88 -23.70 -2.51
C ARG A 33 -5.54 -22.44 -1.72
N GLU A 34 -5.66 -22.54 -0.40
CA GLU A 34 -5.14 -21.51 0.49
C GLU A 34 -3.61 -21.61 0.65
N THR A 35 -2.97 -20.45 0.75
CA THR A 35 -1.54 -20.33 1.04
C THR A 35 -1.29 -20.56 2.53
N SER A 36 -0.29 -21.34 2.89
CA SER A 36 0.08 -21.52 4.29
C SER A 36 0.92 -20.36 4.81
N ILE A 37 0.89 -20.12 6.11
CA ILE A 37 1.77 -19.12 6.75
C ILE A 37 3.25 -19.46 6.54
N ASP A 38 3.60 -20.73 6.43
CA ASP A 38 4.98 -21.16 6.19
C ASP A 38 5.49 -20.76 4.81
N GLU A 39 4.65 -20.81 3.79
CA GLU A 39 4.98 -20.30 2.45
C GLU A 39 5.23 -18.79 2.47
N VAL A 40 4.39 -18.04 3.19
CA VAL A 40 4.58 -16.58 3.35
C VAL A 40 5.90 -16.27 4.04
N LEU A 41 6.27 -17.03 5.10
CA LEU A 41 7.53 -16.87 5.82
C LEU A 41 8.78 -17.26 5.00
N GLN A 42 8.62 -18.08 3.98
CA GLN A 42 9.72 -18.37 3.03
C GLN A 42 10.00 -17.18 2.10
N ILE A 43 9.00 -16.35 1.82
CA ILE A 43 9.11 -15.19 0.94
C ILE A 43 9.50 -13.96 1.77
N VAL A 44 8.72 -13.62 2.81
CA VAL A 44 8.96 -12.46 3.69
C VAL A 44 9.86 -12.89 4.85
N LYS A 45 11.14 -12.54 4.76
CA LYS A 45 12.16 -13.03 5.68
C LYS A 45 12.29 -12.24 6.97
N GLY A 46 11.89 -10.98 6.96
CA GLY A 46 11.98 -10.13 8.13
C GLY A 46 11.62 -8.67 7.84
N PRO A 47 11.52 -7.84 8.88
CA PRO A 47 11.28 -6.42 8.73
C PRO A 47 12.56 -5.69 8.29
N ASP A 48 12.41 -4.65 7.46
CA ASP A 48 13.44 -3.70 7.12
C ASP A 48 13.27 -2.44 7.98
N PHE A 49 14.27 -2.10 8.77
CA PHE A 49 14.22 -0.90 9.58
C PHE A 49 14.87 0.28 8.84
N PRO A 50 14.24 1.48 8.84
CA PRO A 50 14.75 2.65 8.12
C PRO A 50 16.12 3.15 8.63
N THR A 51 16.48 2.81 9.86
CA THR A 51 17.77 3.16 10.47
C THR A 51 18.82 2.06 10.34
N GLY A 52 18.49 0.97 9.65
CA GLY A 52 19.36 -0.19 9.51
C GLY A 52 19.48 -1.01 10.80
N GLY A 53 20.68 -1.52 11.06
CA GLY A 53 20.96 -2.40 12.18
C GLY A 53 20.94 -3.88 11.80
N VAL A 54 21.34 -4.74 12.72
CA VAL A 54 21.40 -6.19 12.54
C VAL A 54 20.41 -6.88 13.46
N ILE A 55 19.52 -7.68 12.89
CA ILE A 55 18.57 -8.50 13.67
C ILE A 55 19.30 -9.73 14.21
N ILE A 56 19.15 -9.99 15.50
CA ILE A 56 19.79 -11.11 16.18
C ILE A 56 18.79 -12.24 16.38
N GLY A 57 18.94 -13.30 15.55
CA GLY A 57 18.10 -14.49 15.58
C GLY A 57 16.78 -14.34 14.81
N LYS A 58 16.19 -15.45 14.42
CA LYS A 58 14.94 -15.50 13.62
C LYS A 58 13.68 -15.73 14.46
N MET A 59 13.82 -16.28 15.66
CA MET A 59 12.67 -16.68 16.50
C MET A 59 11.68 -15.54 16.74
N GLY A 60 12.18 -14.33 17.03
CA GLY A 60 11.30 -13.17 17.25
C GLY A 60 10.54 -12.71 16.01
N ILE A 61 11.12 -12.90 14.81
CA ILE A 61 10.44 -12.63 13.53
C ILE A 61 9.34 -13.66 13.30
N GLU A 62 9.67 -14.96 13.44
CA GLU A 62 8.71 -16.05 13.25
C GLU A 62 7.54 -15.94 14.23
N GLU A 63 7.81 -15.64 15.50
CA GLU A 63 6.77 -15.41 16.51
C GLU A 63 5.87 -14.23 16.10
N ALA A 64 6.46 -13.08 15.71
CA ALA A 64 5.72 -11.90 15.29
C ALA A 64 4.82 -12.19 14.09
N TYR A 65 5.35 -12.85 13.07
CA TYR A 65 4.62 -13.11 11.83
C TYR A 65 3.54 -14.18 11.97
N ARG A 66 3.73 -15.16 12.87
CA ARG A 66 2.73 -16.20 13.14
C ARG A 66 1.61 -15.75 14.07
N THR A 67 1.92 -14.89 15.03
CA THR A 67 0.97 -14.53 16.10
C THR A 67 0.50 -13.08 16.06
N GLY A 68 1.14 -12.25 15.24
CA GLY A 68 0.93 -10.81 15.24
C GLY A 68 1.64 -10.07 16.37
N ARG A 69 2.38 -10.80 17.24
CA ARG A 69 3.16 -10.21 18.34
C ARG A 69 4.50 -10.92 18.47
N GLY A 70 5.57 -10.14 18.68
CA GLY A 70 6.89 -10.73 18.86
C GLY A 70 7.90 -9.72 19.39
N LYS A 71 9.08 -10.24 19.75
CA LYS A 71 10.20 -9.44 20.25
C LYS A 71 11.42 -9.68 19.37
N ILE A 72 11.78 -8.67 18.58
CA ILE A 72 12.94 -8.72 17.68
C ILE A 72 14.10 -8.01 18.33
N LYS A 73 15.22 -8.72 18.51
CA LYS A 73 16.46 -8.16 19.03
C LYS A 73 17.21 -7.48 17.88
N VAL A 74 17.45 -6.18 17.98
CA VAL A 74 18.19 -5.39 16.98
C VAL A 74 19.47 -4.85 17.60
N ARG A 75 20.54 -4.93 16.86
CA ARG A 75 21.86 -4.50 17.27
C ARG A 75 22.40 -3.45 16.30
N ALA A 76 23.10 -2.46 16.81
CA ALA A 76 23.83 -1.46 16.04
C ALA A 76 24.87 -2.11 15.12
N VAL A 77 25.09 -1.52 13.93
CA VAL A 77 26.22 -1.90 13.08
C VAL A 77 27.47 -1.20 13.63
N THR A 78 28.46 -2.02 13.97
CA THR A 78 29.70 -1.56 14.59
C THR A 78 30.91 -2.16 13.90
N ASN A 79 31.98 -1.36 13.80
CA ASN A 79 33.26 -1.79 13.28
C ASN A 79 34.38 -1.43 14.28
N ILE A 80 35.36 -2.31 14.48
CA ILE A 80 36.51 -2.09 15.32
C ILE A 80 37.67 -1.76 14.40
N GLU A 81 38.17 -0.53 14.50
CA GLU A 81 39.31 -0.03 13.73
C GLU A 81 40.54 0.12 14.58
N PRO A 82 41.72 -0.33 14.09
CA PRO A 82 42.99 -0.02 14.76
C PRO A 82 43.31 1.47 14.61
N MET A 83 43.97 2.03 15.63
CA MET A 83 44.50 3.36 15.65
C MET A 83 46.04 3.33 15.78
N GLU A 84 46.68 4.49 15.54
CA GLU A 84 48.08 4.67 15.84
C GLU A 84 48.41 4.33 17.31
N ASN A 85 49.59 3.88 17.57
CA ASN A 85 50.05 3.48 18.91
C ASN A 85 49.36 2.25 19.52
N GLY A 86 48.79 1.38 18.72
CA GLY A 86 48.17 0.13 19.19
C GLY A 86 46.87 0.31 19.98
N LYS A 87 46.25 1.45 19.87
CA LYS A 87 44.87 1.68 20.36
C LYS A 87 43.84 1.16 19.36
N HIS A 88 42.62 1.01 19.83
CA HIS A 88 41.45 0.66 18.98
C HIS A 88 40.36 1.69 19.19
N ARG A 89 39.53 1.83 18.17
CA ARG A 89 38.23 2.55 18.25
C ARG A 89 37.10 1.72 17.77
N ILE A 90 35.93 1.87 18.37
CA ILE A 90 34.68 1.30 17.92
C ILE A 90 33.93 2.39 17.17
N ILE A 91 33.61 2.14 15.91
CA ILE A 91 32.81 3.01 15.07
C ILE A 91 31.39 2.41 14.97
N VAL A 92 30.38 3.24 15.24
CA VAL A 92 28.97 2.87 15.09
C VAL A 92 28.41 3.63 13.91
N THR A 93 27.91 2.91 12.91
CA THR A 93 27.39 3.49 11.65
C THR A 93 25.87 3.40 11.54
N GLU A 94 25.23 2.44 12.25
CA GLU A 94 23.78 2.29 12.26
C GLU A 94 23.31 2.00 13.69
N LEU A 95 22.10 2.47 14.03
CA LEU A 95 21.49 2.25 15.35
C LEU A 95 20.19 1.45 15.22
N PRO A 96 19.81 0.71 16.27
CA PRO A 96 18.50 0.10 16.31
C PRO A 96 17.38 1.14 16.10
N TYR A 97 16.30 0.72 15.47
CA TYR A 97 15.17 1.59 15.20
C TYR A 97 14.59 2.17 16.50
N MET A 98 14.17 3.44 16.45
CA MET A 98 13.67 4.25 17.58
C MET A 98 14.71 4.60 18.66
N VAL A 99 15.98 4.28 18.50
CA VAL A 99 17.03 4.69 19.43
C VAL A 99 17.46 6.14 19.15
N ASN A 100 17.41 6.99 20.17
CA ASN A 100 17.87 8.36 20.09
C ASN A 100 19.39 8.42 20.28
N LYS A 101 20.12 8.86 19.23
CA LYS A 101 21.59 8.95 19.21
C LYS A 101 22.16 9.79 20.37
N ALA A 102 21.61 10.96 20.64
CA ALA A 102 22.11 11.85 21.66
C ALA A 102 21.96 11.24 23.07
N LYS A 103 20.80 10.64 23.36
CA LYS A 103 20.55 9.93 24.61
C LYS A 103 21.47 8.72 24.78
N LEU A 104 21.74 8.00 23.70
CA LEU A 104 22.67 6.88 23.70
C LEU A 104 24.10 7.32 24.04
N ILE A 105 24.60 8.37 23.40
CA ILE A 105 25.93 8.95 23.68
C ILE A 105 26.02 9.41 25.14
N GLN A 106 25.02 10.11 25.63
CA GLN A 106 24.94 10.52 27.02
C GLN A 106 24.98 9.32 27.98
N LYS A 107 24.22 8.26 27.68
CA LYS A 107 24.21 7.05 28.49
C LYS A 107 25.57 6.34 28.54
N ILE A 108 26.27 6.28 27.40
CA ILE A 108 27.64 5.74 27.35
C ILE A 108 28.57 6.58 28.24
N ALA A 109 28.53 7.93 28.15
CA ALA A 109 29.33 8.82 28.96
C ALA A 109 29.05 8.66 30.47
N GLU A 110 27.78 8.49 30.86
CA GLU A 110 27.37 8.20 32.24
C GLU A 110 27.98 6.88 32.75
N LEU A 111 27.93 5.79 31.94
CA LEU A 111 28.50 4.50 32.32
C LEU A 111 30.02 4.56 32.49
N VAL A 112 30.72 5.37 31.71
CA VAL A 112 32.15 5.62 31.86
C VAL A 112 32.43 6.41 33.12
N ARG A 113 31.70 7.49 33.37
CA ARG A 113 31.83 8.33 34.57
C ARG A 113 31.57 7.53 35.86
N ASP A 114 30.53 6.65 35.83
CA ASP A 114 30.17 5.81 36.95
C ASP A 114 31.08 4.57 37.09
N LYS A 115 32.11 4.44 36.27
CA LYS A 115 33.09 3.33 36.25
C LYS A 115 32.45 1.95 36.06
N LYS A 116 31.26 1.91 35.42
CA LYS A 116 30.60 0.65 35.04
C LYS A 116 31.21 0.03 33.80
N ILE A 117 31.72 0.87 32.89
CA ILE A 117 32.55 0.46 31.76
C ILE A 117 33.85 1.21 31.84
N ASP A 118 34.97 0.48 32.01
CA ASP A 118 36.32 1.04 32.01
C ASP A 118 37.02 0.78 30.67
N GLY A 119 37.95 1.68 30.31
CA GLY A 119 38.73 1.50 29.08
C GLY A 119 38.32 2.37 27.90
N ILE A 120 37.26 3.18 28.01
CA ILE A 120 36.89 4.20 27.02
C ILE A 120 37.64 5.50 27.37
N THR A 121 38.39 6.07 26.40
CA THR A 121 39.19 7.28 26.56
C THR A 121 38.52 8.52 25.94
N ALA A 122 37.79 8.36 24.86
CA ALA A 122 37.06 9.45 24.21
C ALA A 122 35.75 8.92 23.56
N LEU A 123 34.75 9.78 23.52
CA LEU A 123 33.47 9.53 22.90
C LEU A 123 33.08 10.76 22.05
N ARG A 124 32.96 10.58 20.75
CA ARG A 124 32.66 11.68 19.82
C ARG A 124 31.54 11.31 18.88
N ASP A 125 30.72 12.30 18.58
CA ASP A 125 29.76 12.22 17.45
C ASP A 125 30.43 12.87 16.24
N GLU A 126 30.81 12.04 15.26
CA GLU A 126 31.47 12.46 14.03
C GLU A 126 30.47 12.36 12.84
N SER A 127 29.16 12.34 13.13
CA SER A 127 28.12 12.26 12.09
C SER A 127 28.09 13.53 11.25
N ASP A 128 28.02 13.35 9.93
CA ASP A 128 27.99 14.43 8.95
C ASP A 128 26.94 14.14 7.83
N ARG A 129 27.04 14.84 6.71
CA ARG A 129 26.14 14.65 5.55
C ARG A 129 26.31 13.29 4.86
N SER A 130 27.43 12.61 5.05
CA SER A 130 27.71 11.28 4.48
C SER A 130 27.10 10.15 5.31
N GLY A 131 26.68 10.43 6.53
CA GLY A 131 26.01 9.46 7.39
C GLY A 131 26.27 9.61 8.88
N MET A 132 25.70 8.67 9.62
CA MET A 132 25.87 8.57 11.05
C MET A 132 27.23 7.93 11.38
N ARG A 133 27.97 8.54 12.32
CA ARG A 133 29.26 8.02 12.79
C ARG A 133 29.48 8.40 14.26
N ILE A 134 29.41 7.41 15.14
CA ILE A 134 29.80 7.58 16.55
C ILE A 134 31.16 6.91 16.74
N CYS A 135 32.14 7.64 17.25
CA CYS A 135 33.49 7.15 17.50
C CYS A 135 33.70 6.97 19.00
N ILE A 136 34.07 5.75 19.41
CA ILE A 136 34.38 5.39 20.80
C ILE A 136 35.84 4.93 20.86
N GLU A 137 36.72 5.77 21.35
CA GLU A 137 38.14 5.44 21.47
C GLU A 137 38.41 4.65 22.73
N LEU A 138 39.27 3.65 22.60
CA LEU A 138 39.59 2.74 23.68
C LEU A 138 41.04 2.95 24.16
N ARG A 139 41.27 2.60 25.41
CA ARG A 139 42.61 2.51 26.00
C ARG A 139 43.36 1.32 25.37
N ARG A 140 44.68 1.41 25.31
CA ARG A 140 45.58 0.43 24.66
C ARG A 140 45.50 -0.99 25.24
N ASP A 141 45.29 -1.08 26.54
CA ASP A 141 45.36 -2.30 27.36
C ASP A 141 44.01 -3.07 27.43
N VAL A 142 42.96 -2.62 26.71
CA VAL A 142 41.63 -3.24 26.75
C VAL A 142 41.28 -3.96 25.46
N ASN A 143 40.53 -5.05 25.61
CA ASN A 143 40.00 -5.77 24.47
C ASN A 143 38.72 -5.11 23.97
N ALA A 144 38.75 -4.62 22.72
CA ALA A 144 37.64 -3.90 22.11
C ALA A 144 36.35 -4.73 22.08
N ASN A 145 36.44 -6.04 21.87
CA ASN A 145 35.26 -6.92 21.85
C ASN A 145 34.57 -7.05 23.20
N ILE A 146 35.38 -7.03 24.31
CA ILE A 146 34.83 -7.06 25.67
C ILE A 146 34.07 -5.77 25.96
N ILE A 147 34.65 -4.63 25.61
CA ILE A 147 33.98 -3.32 25.77
C ILE A 147 32.70 -3.27 24.93
N LEU A 148 32.75 -3.70 23.65
CA LEU A 148 31.59 -3.74 22.78
C LEU A 148 30.47 -4.60 23.37
N ASN A 149 30.80 -5.76 23.92
CA ASN A 149 29.80 -6.62 24.56
C ASN A 149 29.21 -5.99 25.83
N GLN A 150 29.99 -5.23 26.61
CA GLN A 150 29.46 -4.48 27.74
C GLN A 150 28.55 -3.34 27.28
N LEU A 151 28.87 -2.67 26.17
CA LEU A 151 28.03 -1.65 25.57
C LEU A 151 26.69 -2.22 25.08
N TYR A 152 26.69 -3.40 24.42
CA TYR A 152 25.47 -4.08 24.04
C TYR A 152 24.60 -4.49 25.24
N LYS A 153 25.22 -4.84 26.36
CA LYS A 153 24.51 -5.25 27.57
C LYS A 153 23.88 -4.09 28.35
N HIS A 154 24.53 -2.93 28.36
CA HIS A 154 24.20 -1.82 29.26
C HIS A 154 23.61 -0.59 28.53
N THR A 155 23.58 -0.59 27.21
CA THR A 155 23.08 0.53 26.40
C THR A 155 22.15 0.07 25.28
N GLN A 156 21.50 1.02 24.63
CA GLN A 156 20.64 0.78 23.48
C GLN A 156 21.41 0.53 22.16
N LEU A 157 22.71 0.26 22.20
CA LEU A 157 23.41 -0.32 21.04
C LEU A 157 22.89 -1.72 20.69
N GLN A 158 22.24 -2.38 21.62
CA GLN A 158 21.36 -3.51 21.37
C GLN A 158 20.06 -3.25 22.12
N ASP A 159 18.94 -3.31 21.39
CA ASP A 159 17.62 -3.12 21.97
C ASP A 159 16.64 -4.16 21.45
N THR A 160 15.50 -4.27 22.11
CA THR A 160 14.43 -5.19 21.71
C THR A 160 13.27 -4.40 21.14
N PHE A 161 13.01 -4.60 19.87
CA PHE A 161 11.84 -4.04 19.21
C PHE A 161 10.61 -4.92 19.42
N GLY A 162 9.58 -4.38 20.05
CA GLY A 162 8.31 -5.07 20.25
C GLY A 162 7.42 -4.92 19.03
N VAL A 163 7.18 -6.01 18.31
CA VAL A 163 6.26 -6.03 17.17
C VAL A 163 4.84 -6.25 17.67
N ILE A 164 3.91 -5.40 17.21
CA ILE A 164 2.46 -5.59 17.35
C ILE A 164 1.84 -5.27 16.00
N MET A 165 1.36 -6.30 15.31
CA MET A 165 0.75 -6.18 13.99
C MET A 165 -0.73 -5.85 14.12
N LEU A 166 -1.02 -4.57 14.38
CA LEU A 166 -2.37 -4.05 14.57
C LEU A 166 -2.93 -3.50 13.24
N ALA A 167 -4.12 -3.94 12.86
CA ALA A 167 -4.84 -3.44 11.69
C ALA A 167 -6.30 -3.16 12.01
N LEU A 168 -6.93 -2.30 11.22
CA LEU A 168 -8.38 -2.09 11.27
C LEU A 168 -9.05 -3.00 10.24
N VAL A 169 -9.90 -3.89 10.73
CA VAL A 169 -10.76 -4.75 9.92
C VAL A 169 -12.20 -4.43 10.29
N ASP A 170 -12.99 -3.98 9.32
CA ASP A 170 -14.38 -3.53 9.52
C ASP A 170 -14.49 -2.44 10.63
N ASN A 171 -13.56 -1.47 10.60
CA ASN A 171 -13.42 -0.41 11.60
C ASN A 171 -13.12 -0.89 13.04
N GLN A 172 -12.76 -2.17 13.22
CA GLN A 172 -12.37 -2.71 14.51
C GLN A 172 -10.86 -3.01 14.54
N PRO A 173 -10.13 -2.60 15.59
CA PRO A 173 -8.73 -2.91 15.74
C PRO A 173 -8.54 -4.41 16.05
N LYS A 174 -7.77 -5.10 15.22
CA LYS A 174 -7.43 -6.53 15.39
C LYS A 174 -5.93 -6.72 15.29
N VAL A 175 -5.37 -7.55 16.15
CA VAL A 175 -4.01 -8.05 16.00
C VAL A 175 -4.06 -9.23 15.05
N LEU A 176 -3.33 -9.13 13.94
CA LEU A 176 -3.34 -10.10 12.86
C LEU A 176 -1.94 -10.70 12.68
N ASN A 177 -1.86 -11.94 12.25
CA ASN A 177 -0.62 -12.53 11.75
C ASN A 177 -0.32 -11.99 10.33
N LEU A 178 0.86 -12.28 9.81
CA LEU A 178 1.27 -11.74 8.50
C LEU A 178 0.37 -12.24 7.36
N TYR A 179 0.02 -13.52 7.35
CA TYR A 179 -0.88 -14.10 6.35
C TYR A 179 -2.26 -13.41 6.35
N ASP A 180 -2.86 -13.25 7.52
CA ASP A 180 -4.17 -12.60 7.64
C ASP A 180 -4.12 -11.13 7.18
N MET A 181 -3.03 -10.41 7.46
CA MET A 181 -2.85 -9.05 6.95
C MET A 181 -2.86 -9.00 5.42
N LEU A 182 -2.12 -9.90 4.78
CA LEU A 182 -2.07 -9.99 3.32
C LEU A 182 -3.41 -10.43 2.73
N LYS A 183 -4.08 -11.39 3.37
CA LYS A 183 -5.41 -11.86 2.98
C LYS A 183 -6.46 -10.74 3.03
N TYR A 184 -6.52 -9.98 4.12
CA TYR A 184 -7.45 -8.83 4.23
C TYR A 184 -7.10 -7.71 3.25
N TYR A 185 -5.82 -7.48 2.99
CA TYR A 185 -5.41 -6.53 1.96
C TYR A 185 -5.91 -6.96 0.58
N LEU A 186 -5.74 -8.23 0.22
CA LEU A 186 -6.20 -8.79 -1.05
C LEU A 186 -7.73 -8.68 -1.20
N LEU A 187 -8.49 -9.10 -0.18
CA LEU A 187 -9.94 -8.97 -0.17
C LEU A 187 -10.40 -7.52 -0.37
N HIS A 188 -9.72 -6.58 0.26
CA HIS A 188 -10.03 -5.17 0.07
C HIS A 188 -9.73 -4.70 -1.36
N GLN A 189 -8.63 -5.14 -1.97
CA GLN A 189 -8.32 -4.82 -3.36
C GLN A 189 -9.39 -5.39 -4.31
N GLU A 190 -9.81 -6.63 -4.10
CA GLU A 190 -10.91 -7.25 -4.86
C GLU A 190 -12.19 -6.41 -4.76
N GLU A 191 -12.58 -6.00 -3.55
CA GLU A 191 -13.76 -5.14 -3.33
C GLU A 191 -13.64 -3.79 -4.02
N VAL A 192 -12.49 -3.12 -3.92
CA VAL A 192 -12.26 -1.81 -4.55
C VAL A 192 -12.32 -1.91 -6.08
N VAL A 193 -11.69 -2.92 -6.66
CA VAL A 193 -11.72 -3.15 -8.11
C VAL A 193 -13.15 -3.45 -8.59
N THR A 194 -13.86 -4.34 -7.89
CA THR A 194 -15.25 -4.66 -8.22
C THR A 194 -16.14 -3.42 -8.16
N ARG A 195 -16.05 -2.63 -7.10
CA ARG A 195 -16.85 -1.41 -6.93
C ARG A 195 -16.53 -0.36 -8.01
N ARG A 196 -15.25 -0.20 -8.36
CA ARG A 196 -14.84 0.70 -9.44
C ARG A 196 -15.39 0.24 -10.78
N THR A 197 -15.24 -1.05 -11.12
CA THR A 197 -15.71 -1.61 -12.38
C THR A 197 -17.24 -1.51 -12.48
N GLN A 198 -17.96 -1.75 -11.39
CA GLN A 198 -19.43 -1.59 -11.35
C GLN A 198 -19.86 -0.13 -11.60
N TYR A 199 -19.11 0.83 -11.03
CA TYR A 199 -19.38 2.24 -11.27
C TYR A 199 -19.14 2.64 -12.73
N ASP A 200 -18.05 2.15 -13.32
CA ASP A 200 -17.71 2.43 -14.72
C ASP A 200 -18.73 1.77 -15.66
N LEU A 201 -19.18 0.54 -15.33
CA LEU A 201 -20.24 -0.17 -16.06
C LEU A 201 -21.56 0.62 -16.03
N ASN A 202 -22.03 1.02 -14.86
CA ASN A 202 -23.27 1.79 -14.73
C ASN A 202 -23.21 3.09 -15.55
N LYS A 203 -22.08 3.80 -15.53
CA LYS A 203 -21.90 5.00 -16.36
C LYS A 203 -21.93 4.69 -17.87
N ALA A 204 -21.30 3.60 -18.28
CA ALA A 204 -21.31 3.17 -19.67
C ALA A 204 -22.73 2.80 -20.13
N GLU A 205 -23.49 2.09 -19.30
CA GLU A 205 -24.89 1.74 -19.57
C GLU A 205 -25.79 2.99 -19.67
N GLU A 206 -25.67 3.94 -18.73
CA GLU A 206 -26.38 5.21 -18.78
C GLU A 206 -26.09 5.98 -20.07
N ARG A 207 -24.81 6.01 -20.47
CA ARG A 207 -24.39 6.68 -21.70
C ARG A 207 -24.90 5.95 -22.96
N ALA A 208 -24.80 4.63 -23.01
CA ALA A 208 -25.30 3.81 -24.09
C ALA A 208 -26.83 4.02 -24.27
N HIS A 209 -27.57 4.02 -23.18
CA HIS A 209 -29.02 4.28 -23.19
C HIS A 209 -29.38 5.61 -23.84
N ILE A 210 -28.65 6.68 -23.50
CA ILE A 210 -28.85 8.00 -24.13
C ILE A 210 -28.51 7.96 -25.62
N LEU A 211 -27.39 7.34 -25.99
CA LEU A 211 -26.95 7.24 -27.39
C LEU A 211 -27.95 6.45 -28.26
N GLU A 212 -28.52 5.36 -27.74
CA GLU A 212 -29.58 4.59 -28.40
C GLU A 212 -30.80 5.47 -28.71
N GLY A 213 -31.23 6.29 -27.73
CA GLY A 213 -32.32 7.23 -27.94
C GLY A 213 -32.00 8.30 -29.01
N LEU A 214 -30.77 8.83 -29.00
CA LEU A 214 -30.32 9.76 -30.03
C LEU A 214 -30.26 9.11 -31.43
N MET A 215 -29.86 7.87 -31.53
CA MET A 215 -29.87 7.14 -32.82
C MET A 215 -31.29 6.94 -33.35
N ILE A 216 -32.24 6.54 -32.50
CA ILE A 216 -33.65 6.46 -32.89
C ILE A 216 -34.16 7.80 -33.40
N ALA A 217 -33.80 8.90 -32.75
CA ALA A 217 -34.16 10.24 -33.15
C ALA A 217 -33.55 10.64 -34.50
N LEU A 218 -32.30 10.31 -34.76
CA LEU A 218 -31.62 10.58 -36.03
C LEU A 218 -32.18 9.79 -37.19
N ASP A 219 -32.59 8.54 -36.96
CA ASP A 219 -33.26 7.70 -37.98
C ASP A 219 -34.66 8.21 -38.35
N ASN A 220 -35.29 8.97 -37.43
CA ASN A 220 -36.66 9.48 -37.61
C ASN A 220 -36.70 11.02 -37.49
N ILE A 221 -35.70 11.70 -37.99
CA ILE A 221 -35.45 13.13 -37.69
C ILE A 221 -36.60 14.04 -38.11
N ASP A 222 -37.23 13.79 -39.28
CA ASP A 222 -38.33 14.62 -39.76
C ASP A 222 -39.54 14.55 -38.82
N ARG A 223 -39.83 13.35 -38.32
CA ARG A 223 -40.91 13.15 -37.37
C ARG A 223 -40.64 13.77 -36.02
N VAL A 224 -39.39 13.65 -35.51
CA VAL A 224 -38.95 14.30 -34.29
C VAL A 224 -39.11 15.85 -34.39
N ILE A 225 -38.70 16.42 -35.52
CA ILE A 225 -38.87 17.87 -35.77
C ILE A 225 -40.35 18.27 -35.79
N GLN A 226 -41.23 17.49 -36.43
CA GLN A 226 -42.65 17.78 -36.42
C GLN A 226 -43.24 17.79 -35.03
N ILE A 227 -42.91 16.78 -34.18
CA ILE A 227 -43.36 16.69 -32.78
C ILE A 227 -42.88 17.93 -31.98
N ILE A 228 -41.60 18.23 -32.04
CA ILE A 228 -41.02 19.37 -31.28
C ILE A 228 -41.66 20.69 -31.72
N ARG A 229 -41.82 20.94 -33.04
CA ARG A 229 -42.42 22.17 -33.55
C ARG A 229 -43.92 22.27 -33.28
N GLY A 230 -44.61 21.16 -33.20
CA GLY A 230 -46.06 21.09 -32.91
C GLY A 230 -46.35 21.25 -31.40
N SER A 231 -45.37 21.11 -30.55
CA SER A 231 -45.52 21.17 -29.09
C SER A 231 -45.49 22.58 -28.55
N GLN A 232 -46.34 22.92 -27.57
CA GLN A 232 -46.41 24.27 -26.97
C GLN A 232 -45.30 24.50 -25.96
N ASN A 233 -44.77 23.47 -25.38
CA ASN A 233 -43.64 23.53 -24.40
C ASN A 233 -42.80 22.27 -24.46
N VAL A 234 -41.62 22.33 -23.77
CA VAL A 234 -40.65 21.23 -23.73
C VAL A 234 -41.24 19.95 -23.13
N GLN A 235 -42.11 20.09 -22.12
CA GLN A 235 -42.68 18.89 -21.45
C GLN A 235 -43.63 18.12 -22.42
N ILE A 236 -44.49 18.81 -23.15
CA ILE A 236 -45.37 18.19 -24.17
C ILE A 236 -44.52 17.60 -25.28
N ALA A 237 -43.45 18.21 -25.69
CA ALA A 237 -42.52 17.62 -26.67
C ALA A 237 -41.89 16.32 -26.19
N LYS A 238 -41.42 16.27 -24.95
CA LYS A 238 -40.90 15.03 -24.36
C LYS A 238 -41.95 13.92 -24.30
N GLU A 239 -43.14 14.23 -23.80
CA GLU A 239 -44.27 13.27 -23.75
C GLU A 239 -44.63 12.73 -25.13
N GLY A 240 -44.65 13.60 -26.16
CA GLY A 240 -44.86 13.19 -27.54
C GLY A 240 -43.75 12.26 -28.06
N LEU A 241 -42.50 12.56 -27.81
CA LEU A 241 -41.36 11.71 -28.18
C LEU A 241 -41.39 10.35 -27.47
N MET A 242 -41.67 10.36 -26.17
CA MET A 242 -41.80 9.12 -25.37
C MET A 242 -42.93 8.23 -25.89
N SER A 243 -44.08 8.81 -26.19
CA SER A 243 -45.25 8.07 -26.67
C SER A 243 -45.06 7.50 -28.09
N GLU A 244 -44.43 8.28 -28.99
CA GLU A 244 -44.26 7.87 -30.39
C GLU A 244 -43.17 6.82 -30.58
N PHE A 245 -42.04 6.97 -29.88
CA PHE A 245 -40.83 6.16 -30.08
C PHE A 245 -40.55 5.18 -28.93
N GLY A 246 -41.35 5.16 -27.88
CA GLY A 246 -41.12 4.31 -26.70
C GLY A 246 -39.85 4.72 -25.89
N LEU A 247 -39.46 6.00 -25.93
CA LEU A 247 -38.26 6.51 -25.30
C LEU A 247 -38.46 6.73 -23.81
N SER A 248 -37.38 6.64 -23.07
CA SER A 248 -37.36 7.07 -21.67
C SER A 248 -37.32 8.63 -21.55
N GLU A 249 -37.66 9.15 -20.37
CA GLU A 249 -37.62 10.58 -20.14
C GLU A 249 -36.20 11.16 -20.34
N ALA A 250 -35.17 10.43 -19.92
CA ALA A 250 -33.77 10.81 -20.09
C ALA A 250 -33.38 10.88 -21.57
N GLN A 251 -33.82 9.91 -22.39
CA GLN A 251 -33.63 9.90 -23.85
C GLN A 251 -34.36 11.09 -24.51
N ALA A 252 -35.63 11.27 -24.16
CA ALA A 252 -36.44 12.38 -24.70
C ALA A 252 -35.86 13.73 -24.35
N GLN A 253 -35.35 13.91 -23.12
CA GLN A 253 -34.64 15.13 -22.70
C GLN A 253 -33.38 15.36 -23.55
N ALA A 254 -32.56 14.32 -23.75
CA ALA A 254 -31.33 14.41 -24.54
C ALA A 254 -31.63 14.79 -26.02
N ILE A 255 -32.76 14.32 -26.58
CA ILE A 255 -33.18 14.67 -27.92
C ILE A 255 -33.60 16.12 -28.02
N VAL A 256 -34.36 16.63 -27.05
CA VAL A 256 -34.78 18.03 -27.02
C VAL A 256 -33.58 18.99 -26.84
N ASP A 257 -32.59 18.58 -26.04
CA ASP A 257 -31.37 19.34 -25.83
C ASP A 257 -30.33 19.22 -26.96
N MET A 258 -30.61 18.38 -27.97
CA MET A 258 -29.71 18.13 -29.08
C MET A 258 -29.46 19.37 -29.91
N ARG A 259 -28.20 19.71 -30.18
CA ARG A 259 -27.80 20.84 -31.01
C ARG A 259 -28.01 20.52 -32.51
N LEU A 260 -28.41 21.50 -33.30
CA LEU A 260 -28.61 21.35 -34.74
C LEU A 260 -27.39 20.76 -35.48
N ARG A 261 -26.17 21.03 -35.03
CA ARG A 261 -24.95 20.45 -35.62
C ARG A 261 -24.91 18.93 -35.53
N ALA A 262 -25.57 18.33 -34.54
CA ALA A 262 -25.61 16.88 -34.33
C ALA A 262 -26.41 16.16 -35.42
N LEU A 263 -27.16 16.91 -36.25
CA LEU A 263 -27.91 16.36 -37.39
C LEU A 263 -27.02 16.12 -38.63
N THR A 264 -25.75 16.46 -38.59
CA THR A 264 -24.81 16.24 -39.72
C THR A 264 -24.37 14.80 -39.79
N GLY A 265 -24.11 14.28 -41.00
CA GLY A 265 -23.67 12.89 -41.18
C GLY A 265 -22.40 12.54 -40.42
N LEU A 266 -21.44 13.47 -40.31
CA LEU A 266 -20.20 13.29 -39.54
C LEU A 266 -20.45 13.11 -38.04
N GLU A 267 -21.42 13.79 -37.47
CA GLU A 267 -21.76 13.63 -36.04
C GLU A 267 -22.52 12.32 -35.79
N ARG A 268 -23.34 11.85 -36.76
CA ARG A 268 -23.96 10.54 -36.72
C ARG A 268 -22.93 9.42 -36.63
N GLU A 269 -21.91 9.44 -37.51
CA GLU A 269 -20.82 8.46 -37.48
C GLU A 269 -20.07 8.46 -36.14
N LYS A 270 -19.89 9.63 -35.52
CA LYS A 270 -19.29 9.74 -34.19
C LYS A 270 -20.16 9.12 -33.10
N LEU A 271 -21.48 9.35 -33.13
CA LEU A 271 -22.40 8.77 -32.16
C LEU A 271 -22.46 7.22 -32.30
N GLU A 272 -22.44 6.72 -33.55
CA GLU A 272 -22.38 5.28 -33.83
C GLU A 272 -21.06 4.66 -33.33
N ALA A 273 -19.94 5.35 -33.49
CA ALA A 273 -18.65 4.93 -32.98
C ALA A 273 -18.61 4.95 -31.44
N GLU A 274 -19.14 6.02 -30.84
CA GLU A 274 -19.24 6.16 -29.39
C GLU A 274 -20.15 5.11 -28.77
N LEU A 275 -21.24 4.71 -29.43
CA LEU A 275 -22.12 3.65 -28.94
C LEU A 275 -21.44 2.27 -28.90
N LYS A 276 -20.51 2.01 -29.83
CA LYS A 276 -19.74 0.74 -29.85
C LYS A 276 -18.79 0.60 -28.68
N GLU A 277 -18.29 1.71 -28.12
CA GLU A 277 -17.35 1.72 -27.02
C GLU A 277 -17.97 1.22 -25.69
N PRO A 278 -19.12 1.76 -25.20
CA PRO A 278 -19.82 1.22 -24.03
C PRO A 278 -20.26 -0.23 -24.18
N VAL A 279 -20.68 -0.65 -25.37
CA VAL A 279 -21.06 -2.05 -25.65
C VAL A 279 -19.88 -3.00 -25.44
N SER A 280 -18.65 -2.55 -25.71
CA SER A 280 -17.43 -3.30 -25.39
C SER A 280 -17.23 -3.50 -23.88
N TYR A 281 -17.59 -2.51 -23.05
CA TYR A 281 -17.53 -2.62 -21.59
C TYR A 281 -18.60 -3.57 -21.01
N THR A 282 -19.79 -3.66 -21.58
CA THR A 282 -20.83 -4.59 -21.13
C THR A 282 -20.47 -6.05 -21.42
N HIS A 283 -19.56 -6.29 -22.38
CA HIS A 283 -19.01 -7.62 -22.67
C HIS A 283 -17.81 -8.00 -21.80
N LEU A 284 -17.23 -7.07 -21.05
CA LEU A 284 -16.33 -7.37 -19.95
C LEU A 284 -17.18 -7.94 -18.80
N THR A 285 -17.53 -9.21 -18.93
CA THR A 285 -18.21 -9.94 -17.85
C THR A 285 -17.33 -9.83 -16.62
N LEU A 286 -17.81 -9.10 -15.61
CA LEU A 286 -17.38 -9.34 -14.24
C LEU A 286 -17.45 -10.85 -14.03
N PRO A 287 -16.41 -11.50 -13.49
CA PRO A 287 -16.52 -12.90 -13.16
C PRO A 287 -17.70 -13.05 -12.20
N THR A 288 -18.82 -13.52 -12.73
CA THR A 288 -20.10 -13.67 -12.02
C THR A 288 -20.14 -14.96 -11.21
N THR A 289 -19.01 -15.58 -10.96
CA THR A 289 -18.92 -16.64 -9.97
C THR A 289 -18.63 -16.01 -8.61
N PRO A 290 -19.63 -15.92 -7.73
CA PRO A 290 -19.33 -15.77 -6.31
C PRO A 290 -18.61 -17.05 -5.92
N TYR A 291 -17.32 -16.96 -5.63
CA TYR A 291 -16.65 -18.03 -4.93
C TYR A 291 -17.28 -18.12 -3.54
N VAL A 292 -18.16 -19.09 -3.39
CA VAL A 292 -18.72 -19.52 -2.09
C VAL A 292 -17.63 -20.18 -1.27
#